data_fb90405e7034b014d69f676dee48224e
#
_entry.id   fb90405e7034b014d69f676dee48224e
#
_cell.length_a   1.000
_cell.length_b   1.000
_cell.length_c   1.000
_cell.angle_alpha   90.00
_cell.angle_beta   90.00
_cell.angle_gamma   90.00
#
_symmetry.space_group_name_H-M   'P 1'
#
loop_
_entity.id
_entity.type
_entity.pdbx_description
1 polymer ?
#
loop_
_entity_poly.entity_id
_entity_poly.type
_entity_poly.pdbx_seq_one_letter_code
_entity_poly.pdbx_strand_id
1 'polypeptide(L)'
;MWPNRKFMDLLGIDLPIIQAPLAGANGAAMAIAVAEAGGLGSLPCAMLSTDKLRAEAGVIRQQTDKPINLNFFCHTPEPSNPDRDAVWKAQLAGYYEEYGIDLDTPLAAASRAPFSAEACEIVE
;
A
#
# COMPACT_ATOMS: atom_id res chain seq x y z
N MET A 1 -27.30 -3.92 -19.10
CA MET A 1 -27.13 -5.04 -18.14
C MET A 1 -25.88 -5.82 -18.54
N TRP A 2 -24.98 -6.12 -17.58
CA TRP A 2 -23.75 -6.88 -17.85
C TRP A 2 -24.11 -8.34 -18.14
N PRO A 3 -23.54 -8.98 -19.18
CA PRO A 3 -23.93 -10.33 -19.61
C PRO A 3 -23.54 -11.44 -18.62
N ASN A 4 -22.54 -11.19 -17.75
CA ASN A 4 -22.11 -12.10 -16.71
C ASN A 4 -21.90 -11.33 -15.39
N ARG A 5 -22.59 -11.72 -14.34
CA ARG A 5 -22.53 -11.07 -13.03
C ARG A 5 -21.66 -11.79 -12.01
N LYS A 6 -21.12 -12.96 -12.30
CA LYS A 6 -20.37 -13.80 -11.32
C LYS A 6 -19.30 -13.03 -10.56
N PHE A 7 -18.56 -12.14 -11.25
CA PHE A 7 -17.51 -11.33 -10.65
C PHE A 7 -18.08 -10.29 -9.68
N MET A 8 -19.15 -9.61 -10.08
CA MET A 8 -19.81 -8.62 -9.25
C MET A 8 -20.47 -9.26 -8.04
N ASP A 9 -21.13 -10.39 -8.22
CA ASP A 9 -21.80 -11.13 -7.15
C ASP A 9 -20.77 -11.69 -6.15
N LEU A 10 -19.59 -12.13 -6.62
CA LEU A 10 -18.49 -12.59 -5.77
C LEU A 10 -17.93 -11.48 -4.87
N LEU A 11 -17.82 -10.25 -5.40
CA LEU A 11 -17.24 -9.11 -4.68
C LEU A 11 -18.27 -8.23 -4.00
N GLY A 12 -19.57 -8.48 -4.22
CA GLY A 12 -20.65 -7.66 -3.65
C GLY A 12 -20.73 -6.25 -4.24
N ILE A 13 -20.38 -6.08 -5.54
CA ILE A 13 -20.34 -4.78 -6.23
C ILE A 13 -21.36 -4.72 -7.36
N ASP A 14 -21.75 -3.52 -7.80
CA ASP A 14 -22.76 -3.29 -8.82
C ASP A 14 -22.16 -3.16 -10.23
N LEU A 15 -20.92 -2.67 -10.32
CA LEU A 15 -20.18 -2.45 -11.55
C LEU A 15 -18.91 -3.30 -11.58
N PRO A 16 -18.53 -3.91 -12.72
CA PRO A 16 -17.31 -4.72 -12.82
C PRO A 16 -16.05 -3.85 -12.91
N ILE A 17 -15.89 -2.94 -11.96
CA ILE A 17 -14.80 -1.94 -11.90
C ILE A 17 -14.10 -2.06 -10.56
N ILE A 18 -12.79 -2.28 -10.61
CA ILE A 18 -11.91 -2.21 -9.42
C ILE A 18 -11.02 -0.98 -9.58
N GLN A 19 -11.03 -0.12 -8.59
CA GLN A 19 -10.06 0.97 -8.51
C GLN A 19 -8.67 0.40 -8.18
N ALA A 20 -7.66 0.80 -8.94
CA ALA A 20 -6.28 0.45 -8.62
C ALA A 20 -5.83 1.14 -7.31
N PRO A 21 -5.15 0.44 -6.40
CA PRO A 21 -4.55 1.07 -5.23
C PRO A 21 -3.33 1.90 -5.66
N LEU A 22 -3.38 3.22 -5.45
CA LEU A 22 -2.36 4.17 -5.88
C LEU A 22 -1.66 4.78 -4.65
N ALA A 23 -0.57 4.14 -4.21
CA ALA A 23 0.19 4.57 -3.04
C ALA A 23 0.67 6.04 -3.19
N GLY A 24 0.35 6.87 -2.20
CA GLY A 24 0.66 8.30 -2.21
C GLY A 24 -0.27 9.19 -3.04
N ALA A 25 -1.18 8.61 -3.84
CA ALA A 25 -2.09 9.35 -4.69
C ALA A 25 -3.55 9.26 -4.27
N ASN A 26 -3.97 8.18 -3.59
CA ASN A 26 -5.32 8.04 -3.08
C ASN A 26 -5.36 7.52 -1.63
N GLY A 27 -6.47 7.78 -0.96
CA GLY A 27 -6.78 7.34 0.41
C GLY A 27 -8.24 6.94 0.55
N ALA A 28 -8.75 6.92 1.78
CA ALA A 28 -10.12 6.53 2.12
C ALA A 28 -11.18 7.25 1.29
N ALA A 29 -11.04 8.55 1.08
CA ALA A 29 -12.05 9.36 0.36
C ALA A 29 -12.33 8.84 -1.05
N MET A 30 -11.28 8.50 -1.83
CA MET A 30 -11.45 7.95 -3.18
C MET A 30 -12.01 6.52 -3.12
N ALA A 31 -11.51 5.69 -2.21
CA ALA A 31 -12.01 4.32 -2.04
C ALA A 31 -13.52 4.30 -1.73
N ILE A 32 -13.97 5.16 -0.83
CA ILE A 32 -15.38 5.35 -0.47
C ILE A 32 -16.19 5.82 -1.69
N ALA A 33 -15.72 6.86 -2.38
CA ALA A 33 -16.44 7.41 -3.55
C ALA A 33 -16.65 6.36 -4.65
N VAL A 34 -15.65 5.52 -4.91
CA VAL A 34 -15.75 4.42 -5.88
C VAL A 34 -16.72 3.34 -5.40
N ALA A 35 -16.67 2.98 -4.12
CA ALA A 35 -17.57 1.98 -3.53
C ALA A 35 -19.03 2.46 -3.57
N GLU A 36 -19.30 3.70 -3.21
CA GLU A 36 -20.64 4.30 -3.26
C GLU A 36 -21.16 4.43 -4.69
N ALA A 37 -20.27 4.59 -5.68
CA ALA A 37 -20.61 4.54 -7.10
C ALA A 37 -20.87 3.11 -7.63
N GLY A 38 -20.70 2.07 -6.80
CA GLY A 38 -20.97 0.68 -7.12
C GLY A 38 -19.77 -0.13 -7.63
N GLY A 39 -18.56 0.41 -7.63
CA GLY A 39 -17.31 -0.30 -7.91
C GLY A 39 -16.66 -0.86 -6.65
N LEU A 40 -15.48 -1.48 -6.79
CA LEU A 40 -14.63 -1.85 -5.64
C LEU A 40 -13.58 -0.76 -5.43
N GLY A 41 -13.76 0.05 -4.40
CA GLY A 41 -12.77 1.00 -3.96
C GLY A 41 -11.55 0.31 -3.37
N SER A 42 -10.35 0.88 -3.52
CA SER A 42 -9.12 0.31 -3.00
C SER A 42 -8.34 1.30 -2.15
N LEU A 43 -7.97 0.88 -0.94
CA LEU A 43 -7.06 1.61 -0.05
C LEU A 43 -5.65 1.06 -0.20
N PRO A 44 -4.64 1.87 -0.60
CA PRO A 44 -3.24 1.45 -0.67
C PRO A 44 -2.60 1.48 0.71
N CYS A 45 -2.61 0.36 1.43
CA CYS A 45 -2.13 0.25 2.80
C CYS A 45 -0.61 0.05 2.92
N ALA A 46 0.03 -0.39 1.84
CA ALA A 46 1.42 -0.87 1.85
C ALA A 46 2.48 0.16 2.33
N MET A 47 2.18 1.46 2.26
CA MET A 47 3.07 2.53 2.71
C MET A 47 2.51 3.31 3.92
N LEU A 48 1.41 2.87 4.50
CA LEU A 48 0.82 3.50 5.67
C LEU A 48 1.51 3.00 6.94
N SER A 49 1.74 3.90 7.88
CA SER A 49 2.04 3.48 9.27
C SER A 49 0.80 2.83 9.88
N THR A 50 0.99 2.05 10.93
CA THR A 50 -0.10 1.42 11.69
C THR A 50 -1.18 2.41 12.14
N ASP A 51 -0.76 3.59 12.63
CA ASP A 51 -1.69 4.64 13.06
C ASP A 51 -2.49 5.21 11.89
N LYS A 52 -1.84 5.45 10.75
CA LYS A 52 -2.53 5.90 9.53
C LYS A 52 -3.48 4.83 8.98
N LEU A 53 -3.07 3.57 8.99
CA LEU A 53 -3.93 2.46 8.56
C LEU A 53 -5.20 2.42 9.42
N ARG A 54 -5.05 2.51 10.74
CA ARG A 54 -6.17 2.55 11.69
C ARG A 54 -7.11 3.74 11.44
N ALA A 55 -6.54 4.92 11.20
CA ALA A 55 -7.32 6.12 10.92
C ALA A 55 -8.10 6.00 9.61
N GLU A 56 -7.45 5.60 8.50
CA GLU A 56 -8.09 5.45 7.19
C GLU A 56 -9.17 4.35 7.20
N ALA A 57 -8.88 3.19 7.82
CA ALA A 57 -9.85 2.12 7.98
C ALA A 57 -11.05 2.56 8.84
N GLY A 58 -10.81 3.35 9.90
CA GLY A 58 -11.86 3.93 10.73
C GLY A 58 -12.77 4.88 9.94
N VAL A 59 -12.19 5.74 9.10
CA VAL A 59 -12.96 6.62 8.21
C VAL A 59 -13.84 5.82 7.25
N ILE A 60 -13.29 4.77 6.64
CA ILE A 60 -14.04 3.89 5.73
C ILE A 60 -15.23 3.26 6.46
N ARG A 61 -14.99 2.61 7.60
CA ARG A 61 -16.06 1.94 8.38
C ARG A 61 -17.18 2.89 8.85
N GLN A 62 -16.87 4.18 9.04
CA GLN A 62 -17.86 5.18 9.42
C GLN A 62 -18.70 5.72 8.27
N GLN A 63 -18.20 5.64 7.04
CA GLN A 63 -18.80 6.31 5.89
C GLN A 63 -19.41 5.36 4.86
N THR A 64 -19.07 4.06 4.87
CA THR A 64 -19.64 3.09 3.94
C THR A 64 -19.66 1.68 4.53
N ASP A 65 -20.73 0.94 4.21
CA ASP A 65 -20.86 -0.50 4.44
C ASP A 65 -20.52 -1.33 3.19
N LYS A 66 -20.10 -0.67 2.12
CA LYS A 66 -19.73 -1.32 0.88
C LYS A 66 -18.38 -2.03 0.98
N PRO A 67 -18.15 -3.10 0.19
CA PRO A 67 -16.86 -3.78 0.17
C PRO A 67 -15.75 -2.85 -0.33
N ILE A 68 -14.60 -2.92 0.35
CA ILE A 68 -13.38 -2.18 0.03
C ILE A 68 -12.22 -3.16 -0.08
N ASN A 69 -11.38 -3.00 -1.07
CA ASN A 69 -10.12 -3.71 -1.20
C ASN A 69 -9.02 -3.01 -0.39
N LEU A 70 -8.32 -3.76 0.46
CA LEU A 70 -7.15 -3.28 1.19
C LEU A 70 -5.90 -3.92 0.60
N ASN A 71 -4.97 -3.09 0.11
CA ASN A 71 -3.80 -3.57 -0.62
C ASN A 71 -2.52 -3.47 0.22
N PHE A 72 -1.81 -4.59 0.36
CA PHE A 72 -0.56 -4.71 1.10
C PHE A 72 0.55 -5.34 0.27
N PHE A 73 1.80 -5.13 0.69
CA PHE A 73 2.92 -5.93 0.19
C PHE A 73 2.97 -7.28 0.91
N CYS A 74 3.36 -8.34 0.19
CA CYS A 74 3.50 -9.70 0.72
C CYS A 74 4.91 -10.28 0.48
N HIS A 75 5.91 -9.42 0.27
CA HIS A 75 7.30 -9.86 0.08
C HIS A 75 7.92 -10.27 1.42
N THR A 76 8.95 -11.12 1.35
CA THR A 76 9.83 -11.37 2.49
C THR A 76 10.94 -10.33 2.46
N PRO A 77 11.13 -9.53 3.53
CA PRO A 77 12.25 -8.58 3.60
C PRO A 77 13.58 -9.32 3.50
N GLU A 78 14.48 -8.81 2.69
CA GLU A 78 15.83 -9.35 2.67
C GLU A 78 16.59 -8.98 3.96
N PRO A 79 17.38 -9.91 4.51
CA PRO A 79 18.24 -9.59 5.64
C PRO A 79 19.30 -8.55 5.25
N SER A 80 19.64 -7.69 6.19
CA SER A 80 20.72 -6.73 6.01
C SER A 80 22.03 -7.45 5.68
N ASN A 81 22.75 -6.96 4.67
CA ASN A 81 24.04 -7.48 4.24
C ASN A 81 25.03 -6.32 4.06
N PRO A 82 25.77 -5.96 5.12
CA PRO A 82 26.70 -4.83 5.09
C PRO A 82 27.75 -4.91 3.98
N ASP A 83 28.24 -6.12 3.65
CA ASP A 83 29.24 -6.30 2.61
C ASP A 83 28.66 -5.99 1.21
N ARG A 84 27.44 -6.45 0.93
CA ARG A 84 26.72 -6.13 -0.31
C ARG A 84 26.43 -4.63 -0.39
N ASP A 85 26.03 -4.03 0.70
CA ASP A 85 25.72 -2.60 0.77
C ASP A 85 26.97 -1.75 0.53
N ALA A 86 28.12 -2.16 1.05
CA ALA A 86 29.41 -1.51 0.79
C ALA A 86 29.81 -1.58 -0.69
N VAL A 87 29.62 -2.74 -1.33
CA VAL A 87 29.87 -2.89 -2.78
C VAL A 87 28.97 -1.97 -3.60
N TRP A 88 27.68 -1.88 -3.28
CA TRP A 88 26.77 -0.97 -3.96
C TRP A 88 27.14 0.50 -3.76
N LYS A 89 27.46 0.91 -2.53
CA LYS A 89 27.91 2.28 -2.24
C LYS A 89 29.17 2.63 -3.05
N ALA A 90 30.13 1.71 -3.14
CA ALA A 90 31.33 1.94 -3.93
C ALA A 90 31.04 2.16 -5.42
N GLN A 91 30.07 1.43 -6.00
CA GLN A 91 29.65 1.63 -7.39
C GLN A 91 28.92 2.97 -7.59
N LEU A 92 28.24 3.47 -6.58
CA LEU A 92 27.49 4.72 -6.62
C LEU A 92 28.31 5.93 -6.16
N ALA A 93 29.59 5.76 -5.81
CA ALA A 93 30.43 6.80 -5.20
C ALA A 93 30.46 8.11 -6.01
N GLY A 94 30.53 8.03 -7.35
CA GLY A 94 30.51 9.22 -8.22
C GLY A 94 29.21 10.02 -8.10
N TYR A 95 28.08 9.37 -7.90
CA TYR A 95 26.80 10.05 -7.67
C TYR A 95 26.72 10.65 -6.28
N TYR A 96 27.25 9.96 -5.26
CA TYR A 96 27.34 10.50 -3.91
C TYR A 96 28.16 11.80 -3.89
N GLU A 97 29.29 11.84 -4.61
CA GLU A 97 30.11 13.04 -4.76
C GLU A 97 29.36 14.16 -5.51
N GLU A 98 28.71 13.83 -6.64
CA GLU A 98 27.94 14.80 -7.44
C GLU A 98 26.83 15.47 -6.63
N TYR A 99 26.13 14.72 -5.77
CA TYR A 99 25.04 15.23 -4.93
C TYR A 99 25.48 15.70 -3.53
N GLY A 100 26.78 15.64 -3.23
CA GLY A 100 27.32 16.06 -1.93
C GLY A 100 26.84 15.20 -0.76
N ILE A 101 26.59 13.91 -1.01
CA ILE A 101 26.15 12.93 0.01
C ILE A 101 27.35 12.22 0.56
N ASP A 102 27.47 12.15 1.87
CA ASP A 102 28.52 11.37 2.55
C ASP A 102 28.28 9.87 2.36
N LEU A 103 29.32 9.15 1.86
CA LEU A 103 29.30 7.71 1.68
C LEU A 103 29.09 6.94 2.99
N ASP A 104 29.48 7.52 4.12
CA ASP A 104 29.29 6.92 5.45
C ASP A 104 27.87 7.11 5.99
N THR A 105 27.02 7.89 5.28
CA THR A 105 25.61 8.04 5.68
C THR A 105 24.93 6.68 5.81
N PRO A 106 24.33 6.37 6.98
CA PRO A 106 23.62 5.11 7.17
C PRO A 106 22.48 4.96 6.15
N LEU A 107 22.31 3.75 5.60
CA LEU A 107 21.16 3.46 4.76
C LEU A 107 19.89 3.54 5.61
N ALA A 108 18.89 4.25 5.09
CA ALA A 108 17.59 4.29 5.74
C ALA A 108 16.99 2.87 5.80
N ALA A 109 16.36 2.53 6.90
CA ALA A 109 15.59 1.29 7.00
C ALA A 109 14.51 1.24 5.93
N ALA A 110 14.26 0.06 5.37
CA ALA A 110 13.22 -0.13 4.37
C ALA A 110 11.86 0.32 4.95
N SER A 111 11.23 1.29 4.29
CA SER A 111 9.93 1.85 4.71
C SER A 111 8.73 1.02 4.23
N ARG A 112 8.98 -0.07 3.50
CA ARG A 112 7.94 -0.90 2.86
C ARG A 112 7.82 -2.23 3.59
N ALA A 113 7.12 -2.21 4.72
CA ALA A 113 6.85 -3.43 5.47
C ALA A 113 5.80 -4.30 4.74
N PRO A 114 5.96 -5.64 4.73
CA PRO A 114 4.92 -6.54 4.28
C PRO A 114 3.74 -6.57 5.26
N PHE A 115 2.63 -7.18 4.84
CA PHE A 115 1.48 -7.45 5.70
C PHE A 115 1.90 -8.16 6.98
N SER A 116 1.40 -7.71 8.11
CA SER A 116 1.75 -8.20 9.44
C SER A 116 0.51 -8.61 10.24
N ALA A 117 0.71 -9.35 11.32
CA ALA A 117 -0.37 -9.68 12.25
C ALA A 117 -1.03 -8.43 12.84
N GLU A 118 -0.25 -7.39 13.15
CA GLU A 118 -0.78 -6.11 13.64
C GLU A 118 -1.67 -5.43 12.58
N ALA A 119 -1.25 -5.45 11.30
CA ALA A 119 -2.08 -4.93 10.21
C ALA A 119 -3.39 -5.73 10.08
N CYS A 120 -3.34 -7.05 10.26
CA CYS A 120 -4.52 -7.91 10.24
C CYS A 120 -5.53 -7.50 11.33
N GLU A 121 -5.07 -7.35 12.58
CA GLU A 121 -5.91 -6.93 13.71
C GLU A 121 -6.59 -5.56 13.50
N ILE A 122 -5.98 -4.68 12.72
CA ILE A 122 -6.58 -3.36 12.43
C ILE A 122 -7.68 -3.46 11.40
N VAL A 123 -7.55 -4.36 10.43
CA VAL A 123 -8.46 -4.42 9.27
C VAL A 123 -9.59 -5.42 9.43
N GLU A 124 -9.52 -6.30 10.42
CA GLU A 124 -10.63 -7.15 10.88
C GLU A 124 -11.69 -6.34 11.63
#